data_15ecf56ed03cfd398242a30c4b2bcc4d
#
_entry.id   15ecf56ed03cfd398242a30c4b2bcc4d
#
_cell.length_a   1.000
_cell.length_b   1.000
_cell.length_c   1.000
_cell.angle_alpha   90.00
_cell.angle_beta   90.00
_cell.angle_gamma   90.00
#
_symmetry.space_group_name_H-M   'P 1'
#
loop_
_entity.id
_entity.type
_entity.pdbx_description
1 polymer ?
#
loop_
_entity_poly.entity_id
_entity_poly.type
_entity_poly.pdbx_seq_one_letter_code
_entity_poly.pdbx_strand_id
1 'polypeptide(L)'
;MKHYFFESAIVAVGLALLGLFVYMGIASFAARDRVVSVRGLAEREVQADHVIWPIVYKTTGSDLQQIYASLNRTSAEIRSFLEKEGLPASDISDGVPQIVDLWADRYASSEAVARDRYNVTLTLTVSSAKVDLVRSLISRMGELLKQGIAISASDYGSQVEFEFTSLNKIKPQMIEEATKNAREAAEKFA
;
A
#
# COMPACT_ATOMS: atom_id res chain seq x y z
N MET A 1 78.63 27.16 -30.73
CA MET A 1 77.67 26.03 -31.04
C MET A 1 77.35 25.12 -29.84
N LYS A 2 78.26 24.95 -28.87
CA LYS A 2 77.96 24.04 -27.73
C LYS A 2 76.95 24.56 -26.71
N HIS A 3 76.74 25.87 -26.58
CA HIS A 3 75.80 26.44 -25.65
C HIS A 3 74.34 26.23 -26.04
N TYR A 4 73.99 26.40 -27.31
CA TYR A 4 72.62 26.20 -27.80
C TYR A 4 72.13 24.74 -27.71
N PHE A 5 73.09 23.79 -27.75
CA PHE A 5 72.72 22.37 -27.56
C PHE A 5 72.27 22.09 -26.17
N PHE A 6 72.84 22.65 -25.12
CA PHE A 6 72.41 22.49 -23.75
C PHE A 6 71.06 23.16 -23.48
N GLU A 7 70.84 24.34 -24.01
CA GLU A 7 69.61 25.08 -23.86
C GLU A 7 68.44 24.32 -24.55
N SER A 8 68.65 23.83 -25.75
CA SER A 8 67.64 23.04 -26.48
C SER A 8 67.35 21.69 -25.77
N ALA A 9 68.36 21.06 -25.21
CA ALA A 9 68.11 19.82 -24.42
C ALA A 9 67.27 20.05 -23.18
N ILE A 10 67.52 21.17 -22.47
CA ILE A 10 66.68 21.50 -21.26
C ILE A 10 65.23 21.78 -21.65
N VAL A 11 65.03 22.50 -22.76
CA VAL A 11 63.64 22.76 -23.27
C VAL A 11 62.97 21.46 -23.72
N ALA A 12 63.69 20.57 -24.37
CA ALA A 12 63.14 19.28 -24.81
C ALA A 12 62.74 18.40 -23.62
N VAL A 13 63.58 18.36 -22.56
CA VAL A 13 63.24 17.64 -21.33
C VAL A 13 62.06 18.28 -20.62
N GLY A 14 62.00 19.61 -20.57
CA GLY A 14 60.86 20.33 -20.00
C GLY A 14 59.54 20.01 -20.70
N LEU A 15 59.56 20.01 -22.06
CA LEU A 15 58.36 19.64 -22.84
C LEU A 15 57.98 18.18 -22.68
N ALA A 16 58.95 17.27 -22.59
CA ALA A 16 58.69 15.85 -22.36
C ALA A 16 58.02 15.60 -20.97
N LEU A 17 58.53 16.27 -19.93
CA LEU A 17 57.95 16.23 -18.61
C LEU A 17 56.54 16.82 -18.59
N LEU A 18 56.33 17.95 -19.26
CA LEU A 18 55.01 18.57 -19.35
C LEU A 18 54.02 17.63 -20.05
N GLY A 19 54.41 17.01 -21.17
CA GLY A 19 53.60 16.01 -21.85
C GLY A 19 53.26 14.80 -20.97
N LEU A 20 54.23 14.33 -20.16
CA LEU A 20 54.00 13.23 -19.23
C LEU A 20 52.98 13.60 -18.12
N PHE A 21 53.09 14.79 -17.55
CA PHE A 21 52.16 15.25 -16.52
C PHE A 21 50.77 15.48 -17.09
N VAL A 22 50.64 16.03 -18.29
CA VAL A 22 49.36 16.20 -18.98
C VAL A 22 48.72 14.84 -19.26
N TYR A 23 49.51 13.89 -19.78
CA TYR A 23 49.04 12.52 -20.00
C TYR A 23 48.56 11.86 -18.73
N MET A 24 49.32 11.93 -17.62
CA MET A 24 48.91 11.39 -16.32
C MET A 24 47.64 12.06 -15.80
N GLY A 25 47.50 13.38 -15.96
CA GLY A 25 46.32 14.13 -15.60
C GLY A 25 45.06 13.66 -16.33
N ILE A 26 45.15 13.56 -17.67
CA ILE A 26 44.04 13.10 -18.53
C ILE A 26 43.71 11.63 -18.24
N ALA A 27 44.70 10.76 -18.09
CA ALA A 27 44.49 9.35 -17.76
C ALA A 27 43.82 9.17 -16.39
N SER A 28 44.19 9.97 -15.39
CA SER A 28 43.57 9.99 -14.08
C SER A 28 42.13 10.49 -14.12
N PHE A 29 41.82 11.46 -15.01
CA PHE A 29 40.46 11.96 -15.19
C PHE A 29 39.55 10.91 -15.89
N ALA A 30 40.07 10.28 -16.96
CA ALA A 30 39.32 9.21 -17.65
C ALA A 30 39.04 7.97 -16.80
N ALA A 31 39.91 7.70 -15.80
CA ALA A 31 39.71 6.58 -14.89
C ALA A 31 38.63 6.87 -13.82
N ARG A 32 38.32 8.15 -13.55
CA ARG A 32 37.29 8.53 -12.54
C ARG A 32 35.87 8.28 -13.01
N ASP A 33 35.60 8.26 -14.32
CA ASP A 33 34.24 8.13 -14.86
C ASP A 33 33.77 6.68 -15.03
N ARG A 34 34.56 5.71 -14.60
CA ARG A 34 34.16 4.30 -14.61
C ARG A 34 33.40 3.97 -13.33
N VAL A 35 32.16 4.43 -13.25
CA VAL A 35 31.23 4.09 -12.18
C VAL A 35 30.16 3.14 -12.70
N VAL A 36 29.91 2.09 -11.94
CA VAL A 36 28.81 1.16 -12.19
C VAL A 36 27.70 1.51 -11.20
N SER A 37 26.52 1.83 -11.72
CA SER A 37 25.34 2.03 -10.88
C SER A 37 24.55 0.75 -10.84
N VAL A 38 24.40 0.18 -9.66
CA VAL A 38 23.63 -1.04 -9.41
C VAL A 38 22.51 -0.79 -8.43
N ARG A 39 21.46 -1.62 -8.52
CA ARG A 39 20.36 -1.62 -7.55
C ARG A 39 20.28 -3.00 -6.92
N GLY A 40 20.25 -3.04 -5.59
CA GLY A 40 19.96 -4.26 -4.85
C GLY A 40 18.47 -4.36 -4.57
N LEU A 41 17.97 -5.58 -4.55
CA LEU A 41 16.61 -5.92 -4.17
C LEU A 41 16.67 -6.87 -2.96
N ALA A 42 15.80 -6.64 -1.99
CA ALA A 42 15.49 -7.60 -0.95
C ALA A 42 13.97 -7.78 -0.90
N GLU A 43 13.52 -9.01 -0.88
CA GLU A 43 12.12 -9.38 -0.79
C GLU A 43 11.94 -10.31 0.40
N ARG A 44 10.85 -10.15 1.12
CA ARG A 44 10.50 -11.01 2.25
C ARG A 44 9.01 -11.25 2.28
N GLU A 45 8.62 -12.50 2.33
CA GLU A 45 7.24 -12.89 2.62
C GLU A 45 6.97 -12.72 4.12
N VAL A 46 5.90 -12.00 4.44
CA VAL A 46 5.46 -11.75 5.80
C VAL A 46 3.97 -12.01 5.92
N GLN A 47 3.54 -12.53 7.06
CA GLN A 47 2.11 -12.64 7.35
C GLN A 47 1.57 -11.27 7.76
N ALA A 48 0.34 -10.97 7.35
CA ALA A 48 -0.37 -9.78 7.82
C ALA A 48 -0.54 -9.83 9.34
N ASP A 49 -0.32 -8.70 10.00
CA ASP A 49 -0.50 -8.53 11.44
C ASP A 49 -1.71 -7.64 11.77
N HIS A 50 -2.39 -7.15 10.74
CA HIS A 50 -3.60 -6.34 10.86
C HIS A 50 -4.55 -6.63 9.71
N VAL A 51 -5.86 -6.51 9.96
CA VAL A 51 -6.90 -6.68 8.95
C VAL A 51 -7.95 -5.58 9.08
N ILE A 52 -8.34 -5.03 7.94
CA ILE A 52 -9.43 -4.08 7.80
C ILE A 52 -10.51 -4.77 6.96
N TRP A 53 -11.67 -4.94 7.57
CA TRP A 53 -12.81 -5.59 6.94
C TRP A 53 -14.03 -4.69 6.99
N PRO A 54 -14.36 -4.01 5.87
CA PRO A 54 -15.58 -3.23 5.75
C PRO A 54 -16.76 -4.15 5.45
N ILE A 55 -17.80 -4.09 6.28
CA ILE A 55 -19.06 -4.80 6.14
C ILE A 55 -20.10 -3.78 5.65
N VAL A 56 -20.45 -3.87 4.37
CA VAL A 56 -21.38 -2.93 3.71
C VAL A 56 -22.76 -3.54 3.67
N TYR A 57 -23.77 -2.80 4.12
CA TYR A 57 -25.17 -3.19 4.01
C TYR A 57 -26.04 -2.01 3.60
N LYS A 58 -27.18 -2.30 2.96
CA LYS A 58 -28.06 -1.33 2.35
C LYS A 58 -29.50 -1.53 2.82
N THR A 59 -30.21 -0.41 2.91
CA THR A 59 -31.64 -0.40 3.21
C THR A 59 -32.31 0.63 2.29
N THR A 60 -33.44 0.28 1.72
CA THR A 60 -34.27 1.19 0.95
C THR A 60 -35.58 1.48 1.66
N GLY A 61 -36.22 2.59 1.33
CA GLY A 61 -37.52 2.97 1.86
C GLY A 61 -37.88 4.41 1.55
N SER A 62 -39.05 4.84 2.00
CA SER A 62 -39.57 6.19 1.79
C SER A 62 -39.57 7.04 3.06
N ASP A 63 -39.35 6.42 4.22
CA ASP A 63 -39.29 7.10 5.53
C ASP A 63 -37.90 6.97 6.15
N LEU A 64 -37.21 8.09 6.26
CA LEU A 64 -35.85 8.13 6.83
C LEU A 64 -35.78 7.69 8.29
N GLN A 65 -36.85 7.88 9.08
CA GLN A 65 -36.84 7.46 10.48
C GLN A 65 -36.92 5.93 10.59
N GLN A 66 -37.75 5.31 9.76
CA GLN A 66 -37.83 3.84 9.69
C GLN A 66 -36.55 3.23 9.16
N ILE A 67 -35.95 3.82 8.12
CA ILE A 67 -34.65 3.41 7.57
C ILE A 67 -33.58 3.48 8.67
N TYR A 68 -33.50 4.60 9.40
CA TYR A 68 -32.51 4.77 10.48
C TYR A 68 -32.69 3.73 11.60
N ALA A 69 -33.93 3.48 12.02
CA ALA A 69 -34.22 2.44 13.02
C ALA A 69 -33.82 1.03 12.53
N SER A 70 -34.06 0.72 11.25
CA SER A 70 -33.64 -0.54 10.64
C SER A 70 -32.13 -0.67 10.57
N LEU A 71 -31.42 0.38 10.13
CA LEU A 71 -29.95 0.39 10.07
C LEU A 71 -29.32 0.18 11.46
N ASN A 72 -29.82 0.85 12.49
CA ASN A 72 -29.31 0.69 13.85
C ASN A 72 -29.55 -0.73 14.38
N ARG A 73 -30.68 -1.34 14.06
CA ARG A 73 -30.95 -2.72 14.44
C ARG A 73 -29.97 -3.67 13.75
N THR A 74 -29.80 -3.54 12.43
CA THR A 74 -28.87 -4.35 11.66
C THR A 74 -27.43 -4.19 12.15
N SER A 75 -27.00 -2.93 12.43
CA SER A 75 -25.67 -2.66 13.01
C SER A 75 -25.49 -3.37 14.36
N ALA A 76 -26.48 -3.31 15.23
CA ALA A 76 -26.44 -3.95 16.54
C ALA A 76 -26.39 -5.49 16.43
N GLU A 77 -27.12 -6.07 15.49
CA GLU A 77 -27.12 -7.51 15.22
C GLU A 77 -25.75 -7.99 14.70
N ILE A 78 -25.19 -7.28 13.72
CA ILE A 78 -23.83 -7.57 13.19
C ILE A 78 -22.78 -7.44 14.30
N ARG A 79 -22.83 -6.35 15.07
CA ARG A 79 -21.92 -6.12 16.20
C ARG A 79 -22.02 -7.23 17.24
N SER A 80 -23.23 -7.59 17.65
CA SER A 80 -23.46 -8.67 18.60
C SER A 80 -22.94 -10.03 18.10
N PHE A 81 -23.07 -10.30 16.81
CA PHE A 81 -22.50 -11.51 16.19
C PHE A 81 -20.97 -11.50 16.30
N LEU A 82 -20.32 -10.41 15.88
CA LEU A 82 -18.87 -10.30 15.91
C LEU A 82 -18.29 -10.38 17.33
N GLU A 83 -18.94 -9.74 18.30
CA GLU A 83 -18.54 -9.77 19.71
C GLU A 83 -18.68 -11.18 20.33
N LYS A 84 -19.75 -11.90 20.02
CA LYS A 84 -19.95 -13.30 20.44
C LYS A 84 -18.87 -14.23 19.91
N GLU A 85 -18.36 -13.94 18.72
CA GLU A 85 -17.27 -14.69 18.10
C GLU A 85 -15.88 -14.27 18.61
N GLY A 86 -15.80 -13.32 19.53
CA GLY A 86 -14.56 -12.96 20.23
C GLY A 86 -13.83 -11.73 19.69
N LEU A 87 -14.47 -10.94 18.80
CA LEU A 87 -13.96 -9.62 18.44
C LEU A 87 -14.28 -8.60 19.54
N PRO A 88 -13.31 -7.79 19.99
CA PRO A 88 -13.58 -6.73 20.95
C PRO A 88 -14.36 -5.59 20.28
N ALA A 89 -15.27 -4.97 21.04
CA ALA A 89 -16.07 -3.84 20.56
C ALA A 89 -15.21 -2.64 20.07
N SER A 90 -13.99 -2.51 20.61
CA SER A 90 -13.01 -1.48 20.20
C SER A 90 -12.55 -1.61 18.76
N ASP A 91 -12.59 -2.82 18.21
CA ASP A 91 -12.15 -3.13 16.86
C ASP A 91 -13.26 -2.92 15.83
N ILE A 92 -14.46 -2.54 16.27
CA ILE A 92 -15.64 -2.37 15.45
C ILE A 92 -16.07 -0.91 15.46
N SER A 93 -16.12 -0.28 14.32
CA SER A 93 -16.53 1.12 14.14
C SER A 93 -17.66 1.25 13.13
N ASP A 94 -18.61 2.13 13.40
CA ASP A 94 -19.68 2.47 12.47
C ASP A 94 -19.22 3.63 11.58
N GLY A 95 -19.45 3.49 10.27
CA GLY A 95 -19.24 4.56 9.31
C GLY A 95 -20.40 5.55 9.28
N VAL A 96 -20.27 6.57 8.46
CA VAL A 96 -21.34 7.55 8.23
C VAL A 96 -22.30 7.00 7.18
N PRO A 97 -23.63 7.00 7.43
CA PRO A 97 -24.61 6.58 6.43
C PRO A 97 -24.53 7.43 5.16
N GLN A 98 -24.48 6.79 4.02
CA GLN A 98 -24.58 7.43 2.71
C GLN A 98 -26.01 7.32 2.21
N ILE A 99 -26.64 8.46 1.97
CA ILE A 99 -28.05 8.53 1.57
C ILE A 99 -28.13 9.01 0.13
N VAL A 100 -28.79 8.23 -0.73
CA VAL A 100 -29.13 8.61 -2.09
C VAL A 100 -30.65 8.83 -2.17
N ASP A 101 -31.07 10.07 -2.53
CA ASP A 101 -32.47 10.36 -2.85
C ASP A 101 -32.72 10.00 -4.31
N LEU A 102 -33.41 8.89 -4.56
CA LEU A 102 -33.68 8.36 -5.88
C LEU A 102 -34.57 9.30 -6.72
N TRP A 103 -35.33 10.19 -6.11
CA TRP A 103 -36.13 11.17 -6.83
C TRP A 103 -35.29 12.33 -7.38
N ALA A 104 -34.16 12.60 -6.72
CA ALA A 104 -33.18 13.58 -7.18
C ALA A 104 -32.13 13.00 -8.14
N ASP A 105 -32.03 11.67 -8.22
CA ASP A 105 -31.05 11.00 -9.05
C ASP A 105 -31.58 10.83 -10.50
N ARG A 106 -30.89 11.46 -11.45
CA ARG A 106 -31.25 11.43 -12.88
C ARG A 106 -31.10 10.05 -13.53
N TYR A 107 -30.35 9.16 -12.88
CA TYR A 107 -30.04 7.83 -13.39
C TYR A 107 -30.83 6.72 -12.70
N ALA A 108 -31.68 7.07 -11.73
CA ALA A 108 -32.53 6.08 -11.07
C ALA A 108 -33.57 5.53 -12.06
N SER A 109 -33.78 4.22 -12.03
CA SER A 109 -34.83 3.61 -12.84
C SER A 109 -36.22 4.03 -12.32
N SER A 110 -37.15 4.21 -13.23
CA SER A 110 -38.53 4.59 -12.88
C SER A 110 -39.21 3.60 -11.92
N GLU A 111 -38.84 2.31 -11.98
CA GLU A 111 -39.36 1.27 -11.08
C GLU A 111 -38.79 1.38 -9.65
N ALA A 112 -37.48 1.73 -9.49
CA ALA A 112 -36.87 1.95 -8.19
C ALA A 112 -37.46 3.21 -7.51
N VAL A 113 -37.63 4.28 -8.27
CA VAL A 113 -38.26 5.54 -7.84
C VAL A 113 -39.75 5.34 -7.43
N ALA A 114 -40.45 4.41 -8.06
CA ALA A 114 -41.84 4.15 -7.73
C ALA A 114 -42.05 3.40 -6.41
N ARG A 115 -41.04 2.66 -5.94
CA ARG A 115 -41.11 1.87 -4.70
C ARG A 115 -40.60 2.62 -3.48
N ASP A 116 -39.35 3.08 -3.57
CA ASP A 116 -38.61 3.64 -2.45
C ASP A 116 -37.94 4.94 -2.85
N ARG A 117 -38.04 5.95 -2.02
CA ARG A 117 -37.41 7.25 -2.26
C ARG A 117 -35.92 7.25 -1.93
N TYR A 118 -35.53 6.57 -0.86
CA TYR A 118 -34.18 6.62 -0.35
C TYR A 118 -33.50 5.26 -0.45
N ASN A 119 -32.25 5.28 -0.88
CA ASN A 119 -31.31 4.18 -0.77
C ASN A 119 -30.21 4.60 0.19
N VAL A 120 -30.06 3.88 1.31
CA VAL A 120 -29.10 4.19 2.36
C VAL A 120 -28.12 3.05 2.49
N THR A 121 -26.84 3.39 2.39
CA THR A 121 -25.73 2.46 2.56
C THR A 121 -25.01 2.80 3.87
N LEU A 122 -24.75 1.80 4.69
CA LEU A 122 -23.93 1.92 5.88
C LEU A 122 -22.79 0.91 5.82
N THR A 123 -21.60 1.35 6.26
CA THR A 123 -20.42 0.50 6.36
C THR A 123 -20.03 0.37 7.83
N LEU A 124 -19.99 -0.85 8.34
CA LEU A 124 -19.41 -1.18 9.62
C LEU A 124 -18.00 -1.71 9.36
N THR A 125 -16.99 -1.09 9.95
CA THR A 125 -15.59 -1.46 9.71
C THR A 125 -15.03 -2.20 10.91
N VAL A 126 -14.51 -3.40 10.65
CA VAL A 126 -13.71 -4.17 11.60
C VAL A 126 -12.24 -3.89 11.31
N SER A 127 -11.49 -3.42 12.32
CA SER A 127 -10.06 -3.13 12.24
C SER A 127 -9.38 -3.84 13.41
N SER A 128 -8.70 -4.97 13.14
CA SER A 128 -8.23 -5.86 14.20
C SER A 128 -6.85 -6.47 13.91
N ALA A 129 -6.10 -6.71 14.98
CA ALA A 129 -4.86 -7.50 14.93
C ALA A 129 -5.13 -9.02 14.93
N LYS A 130 -6.37 -9.46 15.16
CA LYS A 130 -6.76 -10.88 15.19
C LYS A 130 -7.05 -11.38 13.77
N VAL A 131 -6.04 -11.38 12.90
CA VAL A 131 -6.18 -11.68 11.46
C VAL A 131 -6.85 -13.03 11.21
N ASP A 132 -6.43 -14.09 11.90
CA ASP A 132 -6.96 -15.45 11.68
C ASP A 132 -8.43 -15.57 12.14
N LEU A 133 -8.80 -14.90 13.23
CA LEU A 133 -10.18 -14.85 13.69
C LEU A 133 -11.05 -14.17 12.63
N VAL A 134 -10.66 -12.98 12.17
CA VAL A 134 -11.43 -12.23 11.15
C VAL A 134 -11.54 -13.04 9.86
N ARG A 135 -10.47 -13.71 9.42
CA ARG A 135 -10.49 -14.60 8.24
C ARG A 135 -11.54 -15.72 8.40
N SER A 136 -11.61 -16.32 9.57
CA SER A 136 -12.62 -17.35 9.86
C SER A 136 -14.04 -16.78 9.84
N LEU A 137 -14.24 -15.56 10.35
CA LEU A 137 -15.53 -14.88 10.36
C LEU A 137 -16.00 -14.51 8.95
N ILE A 138 -15.11 -14.05 8.10
CA ILE A 138 -15.42 -13.78 6.69
C ILE A 138 -15.97 -15.04 6.00
N SER A 139 -15.38 -16.19 6.24
CA SER A 139 -15.87 -17.46 5.66
C SER A 139 -17.24 -17.87 6.19
N ARG A 140 -17.63 -17.40 7.38
CA ARG A 140 -18.92 -17.67 8.05
C ARG A 140 -19.97 -16.57 7.84
N MET A 141 -19.71 -15.56 6.99
CA MET A 141 -20.68 -14.48 6.70
C MET A 141 -22.05 -14.98 6.25
N GLY A 142 -22.12 -16.18 5.66
CA GLY A 142 -23.37 -16.82 5.31
C GLY A 142 -24.33 -17.07 6.51
N GLU A 143 -23.82 -17.03 7.74
CA GLU A 143 -24.65 -17.15 8.95
C GLU A 143 -25.48 -15.88 9.19
N LEU A 144 -24.93 -14.71 8.91
CA LEU A 144 -25.64 -13.42 8.95
C LEU A 144 -26.76 -13.36 7.91
N LEU A 145 -26.51 -13.92 6.70
CA LEU A 145 -27.56 -14.04 5.67
C LEU A 145 -28.73 -14.90 6.17
N LYS A 146 -28.49 -15.98 6.92
CA LYS A 146 -29.56 -16.81 7.51
C LYS A 146 -30.39 -16.06 8.54
N GLN A 147 -29.84 -15.02 9.17
CA GLN A 147 -30.51 -14.12 10.09
C GLN A 147 -31.26 -12.97 9.37
N GLY A 148 -31.26 -12.97 8.03
CA GLY A 148 -31.93 -11.96 7.21
C GLY A 148 -31.10 -10.69 6.97
N ILE A 149 -29.82 -10.68 7.36
CA ILE A 149 -28.93 -9.55 7.14
C ILE A 149 -28.24 -9.68 5.76
N ALA A 150 -28.66 -8.85 4.82
CA ALA A 150 -28.07 -8.79 3.49
C ALA A 150 -26.81 -7.92 3.51
N ILE A 151 -25.65 -8.56 3.38
CA ILE A 151 -24.35 -7.88 3.26
C ILE A 151 -23.94 -7.81 1.81
N SER A 152 -23.51 -6.64 1.36
CA SER A 152 -23.01 -6.42 0.02
C SER A 152 -21.51 -6.71 -0.03
N ALA A 153 -21.13 -7.77 -0.77
CA ALA A 153 -19.73 -8.17 -0.92
C ALA A 153 -19.06 -7.58 -2.18
N SER A 154 -19.84 -6.96 -3.07
CA SER A 154 -19.37 -6.48 -4.37
C SER A 154 -19.34 -4.96 -4.52
N ASP A 155 -19.59 -4.21 -3.46
CA ASP A 155 -19.57 -2.76 -3.52
C ASP A 155 -18.14 -2.20 -3.45
N TYR A 156 -17.97 -1.03 -4.04
CA TYR A 156 -16.77 -0.22 -3.86
C TYR A 156 -16.55 0.02 -2.36
N GLY A 157 -15.38 -0.39 -1.84
CA GLY A 157 -15.05 -0.25 -0.43
C GLY A 157 -15.44 -1.45 0.46
N SER A 158 -15.95 -2.56 -0.11
CA SER A 158 -16.20 -3.80 0.64
C SER A 158 -15.02 -4.78 0.64
N GLN A 159 -13.89 -4.41 0.04
CA GLN A 159 -12.71 -5.28 -0.04
C GLN A 159 -12.04 -5.41 1.33
N VAL A 160 -11.71 -6.64 1.68
CA VAL A 160 -10.93 -6.93 2.89
C VAL A 160 -9.46 -6.67 2.61
N GLU A 161 -8.84 -5.87 3.46
CA GLU A 161 -7.42 -5.52 3.36
C GLU A 161 -6.65 -6.22 4.47
N PHE A 162 -5.59 -6.94 4.09
CA PHE A 162 -4.66 -7.57 5.01
C PHE A 162 -3.35 -6.79 4.98
N GLU A 163 -2.97 -6.21 6.09
CA GLU A 163 -1.81 -5.32 6.19
C GLU A 163 -0.74 -5.91 7.09
N PHE A 164 0.51 -5.56 6.78
CA PHE A 164 1.64 -5.77 7.68
C PHE A 164 2.12 -4.41 8.20
N THR A 165 1.75 -4.08 9.44
CA THR A 165 2.03 -2.78 10.07
C THR A 165 3.44 -2.72 10.66
N SER A 166 4.05 -3.87 10.93
CA SER A 166 5.37 -3.98 11.57
C SER A 166 6.56 -3.84 10.60
N LEU A 167 6.37 -3.25 9.41
CA LEU A 167 7.40 -3.08 8.38
C LEU A 167 8.69 -2.44 8.93
N ASN A 168 8.57 -1.47 9.83
CA ASN A 168 9.72 -0.78 10.40
C ASN A 168 10.65 -1.70 11.22
N LYS A 169 10.15 -2.84 11.71
CA LYS A 169 10.96 -3.83 12.45
C LYS A 169 11.88 -4.62 11.53
N ILE A 170 11.44 -4.91 10.30
CA ILE A 170 12.19 -5.71 9.33
C ILE A 170 12.96 -4.86 8.32
N LYS A 171 12.58 -3.60 8.13
CA LYS A 171 13.18 -2.67 7.18
C LYS A 171 14.71 -2.56 7.27
N PRO A 172 15.34 -2.45 8.47
CA PRO A 172 16.80 -2.38 8.56
C PRO A 172 17.50 -3.61 7.98
N GLN A 173 16.99 -4.81 8.27
CA GLN A 173 17.53 -6.05 7.73
C GLN A 173 17.36 -6.15 6.21
N MET A 174 16.21 -5.71 5.69
CA MET A 174 15.97 -5.68 4.24
C MET A 174 16.91 -4.70 3.52
N ILE A 175 17.20 -3.53 4.14
CA ILE A 175 18.16 -2.57 3.58
C ILE A 175 19.56 -3.16 3.55
N GLU A 176 19.98 -3.84 4.63
CA GLU A 176 21.27 -4.50 4.68
C GLU A 176 21.40 -5.58 3.59
N GLU A 177 20.39 -6.43 3.44
CA GLU A 177 20.35 -7.47 2.40
C GLU A 177 20.35 -6.87 0.99
N ALA A 178 19.53 -5.86 0.71
CA ALA A 178 19.51 -5.15 -0.56
C ALA A 178 20.86 -4.51 -0.88
N THR A 179 21.52 -3.92 0.12
CA THR A 179 22.84 -3.31 -0.04
C THR A 179 23.91 -4.36 -0.37
N LYS A 180 23.86 -5.50 0.33
CA LYS A 180 24.75 -6.65 0.05
C LYS A 180 24.56 -7.16 -1.37
N ASN A 181 23.31 -7.37 -1.80
CA ASN A 181 22.97 -7.85 -3.14
C ASN A 181 23.42 -6.84 -4.23
N ALA A 182 23.27 -5.53 -3.96
CA ALA A 182 23.79 -4.49 -4.85
C ALA A 182 25.31 -4.58 -4.98
N ARG A 183 26.03 -4.75 -3.87
CA ARG A 183 27.50 -4.87 -3.86
C ARG A 183 27.97 -6.09 -4.63
N GLU A 184 27.35 -7.24 -4.39
CA GLU A 184 27.67 -8.49 -5.12
C GLU A 184 27.39 -8.35 -6.63
N ALA A 185 26.34 -7.63 -7.01
CA ALA A 185 26.06 -7.33 -8.40
C ALA A 185 27.15 -6.41 -8.99
N ALA A 186 27.58 -5.36 -8.28
CA ALA A 186 28.63 -4.47 -8.73
C ALA A 186 29.97 -5.22 -8.94
N GLU A 187 30.33 -6.10 -8.03
CA GLU A 187 31.56 -6.91 -8.12
C GLU A 187 31.57 -7.86 -9.32
N LYS A 188 30.41 -8.29 -9.80
CA LYS A 188 30.30 -9.12 -11.03
C LYS A 188 30.44 -8.32 -12.33
N PHE A 189 30.26 -6.99 -12.28
CA PHE A 189 30.37 -6.09 -13.44
C PHE A 189 31.72 -5.35 -13.49
N ALA A 190 32.51 -5.40 -12.42
CA ALA A 190 33.83 -4.77 -12.33
C ALA A 190 34.93 -5.69 -12.89
#